data_33efb4fc372c671d9d0b1bd36d35eb63
#
_entry.id   33efb4fc372c671d9d0b1bd36d35eb63
#
_cell.length_a   1.000
_cell.length_b   1.000
_cell.length_c   1.000
_cell.angle_alpha   90.00
_cell.angle_beta   90.00
_cell.angle_gamma   90.00
#
_symmetry.space_group_name_H-M   'P 1'
#
loop_
_entity.id
_entity.type
_entity.pdbx_description
1 polymer ?
#
loop_
_entity_poly.entity_id
_entity_poly.type
_entity_poly.pdbx_seq_one_letter_code
_entity_poly.pdbx_strand_id
1 'polypeptide(L)'
;MALRAKARGRGAQAKLQAAERIELVAQRAEKVCEQITRRVGGEKITDRLVSMSDPDARPIRKGKLRQPTEFGTVMQVAELCENTRRGARGLVLPLATQIGSPNESHLLPATGRRLDELGLRPRELALDGGFQPASVTEHLPPPDRTFIAGRQSAGSTKTNRRLARFRVGAEGRISHLKRRYGLRRSRLKGHQGARTTAAWAILAYNLDTLAIRTA
;
A
#
# COMPACT_ATOMS: atom_id res chain seq x y z
N MET A 1 4.42 36.25 3.36
CA MET A 1 5.51 37.09 3.98
C MET A 1 5.02 37.99 5.13
N ALA A 2 3.96 38.74 5.02
CA ALA A 2 3.51 39.71 6.06
C ALA A 2 3.14 39.09 7.43
N LEU A 3 2.62 37.87 7.47
CA LEU A 3 2.28 37.15 8.71
C LEU A 3 3.50 36.69 9.50
N ARG A 4 4.60 36.30 8.83
CA ARG A 4 5.87 35.93 9.49
C ARG A 4 6.54 37.10 10.19
N ALA A 5 6.47 38.29 9.60
CA ALA A 5 7.09 39.50 10.16
C ALA A 5 6.43 40.00 11.45
N LYS A 6 5.16 39.65 11.70
CA LYS A 6 4.39 40.08 12.88
C LYS A 6 4.30 39.07 14.02
N ALA A 7 4.96 37.92 13.89
CA ALA A 7 4.92 36.87 14.89
C ALA A 7 5.89 37.14 16.05
N ARG A 8 5.44 37.98 17.01
CA ARG A 8 6.19 38.30 18.25
C ARG A 8 5.33 38.00 19.49
N GLY A 9 5.98 37.68 20.62
CA GLY A 9 5.33 37.48 21.92
C GLY A 9 4.68 36.10 22.09
N ARG A 10 3.81 35.96 23.13
CA ARG A 10 3.06 34.73 23.37
C ARG A 10 2.25 34.32 22.16
N GLY A 11 2.34 33.06 21.72
CA GLY A 11 1.69 32.54 20.54
C GLY A 11 2.44 32.82 19.22
N ALA A 12 3.64 33.38 19.22
CA ALA A 12 4.44 33.59 18.01
C ALA A 12 4.61 32.29 17.19
N GLN A 13 4.90 31.19 17.85
CA GLN A 13 5.06 29.89 17.20
C GLN A 13 3.78 29.39 16.53
N ALA A 14 2.63 29.55 17.18
CA ALA A 14 1.34 29.17 16.60
C ALA A 14 1.00 30.04 15.37
N LYS A 15 1.32 31.35 15.41
CA LYS A 15 1.16 32.26 14.26
C LYS A 15 2.07 31.87 13.09
N LEU A 16 3.34 31.50 13.38
CA LEU A 16 4.26 31.01 12.35
C LEU A 16 3.77 29.70 11.70
N GLN A 17 3.33 28.75 12.50
CA GLN A 17 2.77 27.50 11.99
C GLN A 17 1.50 27.74 11.17
N ALA A 18 0.63 28.68 11.59
CA ALA A 18 -0.55 29.06 10.81
C ALA A 18 -0.17 29.69 9.47
N ALA A 19 0.83 30.59 9.47
CA ALA A 19 1.34 31.20 8.24
C ALA A 19 1.92 30.17 7.27
N GLU A 20 2.71 29.21 7.77
CA GLU A 20 3.26 28.11 6.97
C GLU A 20 2.17 27.23 6.37
N ARG A 21 1.11 26.92 7.14
CA ARG A 21 -0.03 26.15 6.63
C ARG A 21 -0.77 26.89 5.53
N ILE A 22 -0.99 28.20 5.67
CA ILE A 22 -1.63 29.04 4.65
C ILE A 22 -0.78 29.07 3.39
N GLU A 23 0.52 29.28 3.52
CA GLU A 23 1.47 29.30 2.40
C GLU A 23 1.47 27.98 1.63
N LEU A 24 1.50 26.84 2.34
CA LEU A 24 1.38 25.52 1.72
C LEU A 24 0.05 25.32 0.96
N VAL A 25 -1.06 25.82 1.50
CA VAL A 25 -2.35 25.72 0.83
C VAL A 25 -2.36 26.62 -0.42
N ALA A 26 -1.82 27.82 -0.34
CA ALA A 26 -1.69 28.74 -1.48
C ALA A 26 -0.86 28.11 -2.61
N GLN A 27 0.31 27.57 -2.32
CA GLN A 27 1.16 26.88 -3.30
C GLN A 27 0.44 25.69 -3.96
N ARG A 28 -0.37 24.95 -3.20
CA ARG A 28 -1.17 23.85 -3.76
C ARG A 28 -2.28 24.36 -4.68
N ALA A 29 -2.92 25.47 -4.30
CA ALA A 29 -3.95 26.10 -5.13
C ALA A 29 -3.36 26.62 -6.46
N GLU A 30 -2.19 27.26 -6.42
CA GLU A 30 -1.46 27.69 -7.61
C GLU A 30 -1.14 26.50 -8.53
N LYS A 31 -0.61 25.40 -7.97
CA LYS A 31 -0.35 24.16 -8.73
C LYS A 31 -1.63 23.60 -9.36
N VAL A 32 -2.77 23.67 -8.69
CA VAL A 32 -4.05 23.21 -9.26
C VAL A 32 -4.48 24.12 -10.41
N CYS A 33 -4.38 25.44 -10.26
CA CYS A 33 -4.68 26.39 -11.34
C CYS A 33 -3.78 26.14 -12.56
N GLU A 34 -2.48 25.99 -12.37
CA GLU A 34 -1.54 25.64 -13.43
C GLU A 34 -1.94 24.34 -14.15
N GLN A 35 -2.27 23.29 -13.39
CA GLN A 35 -2.73 22.02 -13.95
C GLN A 35 -3.99 22.18 -14.81
N ILE A 36 -4.93 23.02 -14.38
CA ILE A 36 -6.16 23.32 -15.14
C ILE A 36 -5.80 23.99 -16.45
N THR A 37 -4.97 25.04 -16.40
CA THR A 37 -4.53 25.78 -17.61
C THR A 37 -3.85 24.85 -18.60
N ARG A 38 -2.90 24.05 -18.15
CA ARG A 38 -2.19 23.06 -19.00
C ARG A 38 -3.15 22.03 -19.59
N ARG A 39 -4.12 21.56 -18.79
CA ARG A 39 -5.12 20.60 -19.25
C ARG A 39 -6.06 21.17 -20.29
N VAL A 40 -6.49 22.42 -20.14
CA VAL A 40 -7.29 23.14 -21.13
C VAL A 40 -6.50 23.32 -22.42
N GLY A 41 -5.18 23.55 -22.32
CA GLY A 41 -4.26 23.59 -23.46
C GLY A 41 -3.97 22.23 -24.12
N GLY A 42 -4.62 21.15 -23.66
CA GLY A 42 -4.47 19.80 -24.26
C GLY A 42 -3.30 18.99 -23.70
N GLU A 43 -2.53 19.50 -22.73
CA GLU A 43 -1.38 18.79 -22.19
C GLU A 43 -1.78 17.59 -21.31
N LYS A 44 -0.96 16.52 -21.40
CA LYS A 44 -1.05 15.38 -20.51
C LYS A 44 -0.22 15.65 -19.25
N ILE A 45 -0.89 15.77 -18.12
CA ILE A 45 -0.25 16.01 -16.81
C ILE A 45 0.06 14.68 -16.13
N THR A 46 1.32 14.38 -15.91
CA THR A 46 1.80 13.13 -15.30
C THR A 46 1.90 13.22 -13.77
N ASP A 47 2.31 14.38 -13.23
CA ASP A 47 2.43 14.63 -11.79
C ASP A 47 1.28 15.49 -11.25
N ARG A 48 0.09 14.90 -11.21
CA ARG A 48 -1.12 15.61 -10.79
C ARG A 48 -1.23 15.70 -9.26
N LEU A 49 -1.41 16.91 -8.76
CA LEU A 49 -1.96 17.12 -7.43
C LEU A 49 -3.46 16.84 -7.47
N VAL A 50 -3.90 15.73 -6.85
CA VAL A 50 -5.31 15.28 -6.88
C VAL A 50 -6.04 15.53 -5.57
N SER A 51 -5.33 15.96 -4.52
CA SER A 51 -5.90 16.28 -3.22
C SER A 51 -5.20 17.48 -2.60
N MET A 52 -5.96 18.49 -2.26
CA MET A 52 -5.45 19.65 -1.51
C MET A 52 -5.05 19.28 -0.08
N SER A 53 -5.73 18.30 0.52
CA SER A 53 -5.49 17.88 1.90
C SER A 53 -4.38 16.83 2.04
N ASP A 54 -4.11 16.06 0.99
CA ASP A 54 -3.09 15.02 0.96
C ASP A 54 -2.32 15.08 -0.37
N PRO A 55 -1.22 15.85 -0.43
CA PRO A 55 -0.47 16.07 -1.67
C PRO A 55 0.24 14.81 -2.19
N ASP A 56 0.41 13.78 -1.34
CA ASP A 56 1.00 12.51 -1.74
C ASP A 56 -0.02 11.55 -2.35
N ALA A 57 -1.32 11.85 -2.24
CA ALA A 57 -2.33 11.03 -2.87
C ALA A 57 -2.16 10.99 -4.39
N ARG A 58 -2.22 9.80 -4.96
CA ARG A 58 -2.16 9.57 -6.41
C ARG A 58 -3.28 8.65 -6.85
N PRO A 59 -3.72 8.76 -8.11
CA PRO A 59 -4.73 7.86 -8.64
C PRO A 59 -4.18 6.45 -8.79
N ILE A 60 -4.95 5.47 -8.31
CA ILE A 60 -4.68 4.04 -8.42
C ILE A 60 -5.78 3.43 -9.30
N ARG A 61 -5.44 2.99 -10.49
CA ARG A 61 -6.39 2.34 -11.41
C ARG A 61 -6.70 0.92 -10.94
N LYS A 62 -7.98 0.58 -10.83
CA LYS A 62 -8.45 -0.72 -10.30
C LYS A 62 -9.07 -1.63 -11.35
N GLY A 63 -9.29 -1.19 -12.55
CA GLY A 63 -9.97 -1.99 -13.58
C GLY A 63 -11.40 -2.42 -13.25
N LYS A 64 -12.01 -1.86 -12.21
CA LYS A 64 -13.39 -2.18 -11.79
C LYS A 64 -14.37 -1.18 -12.39
N LEU A 65 -15.47 -1.68 -12.98
CA LEU A 65 -16.49 -0.85 -13.63
C LEU A 65 -17.12 0.22 -12.71
N ARG A 66 -17.42 -0.14 -11.46
CA ARG A 66 -18.08 0.79 -10.51
C ARG A 66 -17.14 1.76 -9.79
N GLN A 67 -15.86 1.42 -9.69
CA GLN A 67 -14.85 2.26 -9.02
C GLN A 67 -13.52 2.10 -9.73
N PRO A 68 -13.36 2.75 -10.91
CA PRO A 68 -12.19 2.56 -11.77
C PRO A 68 -10.92 3.15 -11.16
N THR A 69 -11.03 4.13 -10.25
CA THR A 69 -9.90 4.82 -9.64
C THR A 69 -10.10 4.97 -8.14
N GLU A 70 -9.09 4.57 -7.37
CA GLU A 70 -8.93 4.91 -5.96
C GLU A 70 -7.80 5.94 -5.84
N PHE A 71 -7.71 6.63 -4.69
CA PHE A 71 -6.63 7.56 -4.42
C PHE A 71 -5.89 7.16 -3.15
N GLY A 72 -4.57 7.24 -3.17
CA GLY A 72 -3.78 6.91 -2.00
C GLY A 72 -2.41 6.30 -2.30
N THR A 73 -2.02 5.35 -1.45
CA THR A 73 -0.75 4.63 -1.47
C THR A 73 -1.00 3.15 -1.69
N VAL A 74 -0.22 2.53 -2.57
CA VAL A 74 -0.21 1.07 -2.74
C VAL A 74 0.68 0.45 -1.66
N MET A 75 0.21 -0.66 -1.09
CA MET A 75 0.97 -1.47 -0.13
C MET A 75 0.93 -2.93 -0.54
N GLN A 76 2.10 -3.57 -0.55
CA GLN A 76 2.20 -5.01 -0.57
C GLN A 76 2.15 -5.57 0.85
N VAL A 77 1.38 -6.61 1.01
CA VAL A 77 1.27 -7.37 2.25
C VAL A 77 1.42 -8.86 1.94
N ALA A 78 2.00 -9.61 2.88
CA ALA A 78 2.02 -11.06 2.80
C ALA A 78 1.23 -11.67 3.96
N GLU A 79 0.44 -12.69 3.71
CA GLU A 79 -0.12 -13.55 4.74
C GLU A 79 0.84 -14.72 4.97
N LEU A 80 1.36 -14.85 6.18
CA LEU A 80 2.20 -15.97 6.60
C LEU A 80 1.31 -17.12 7.06
N CYS A 81 1.61 -18.33 6.62
CA CYS A 81 0.90 -19.52 7.06
C CYS A 81 1.86 -20.70 7.12
N GLU A 82 1.90 -21.38 8.25
CA GLU A 82 2.69 -22.60 8.44
C GLU A 82 2.08 -23.77 7.66
N ASN A 83 0.77 -23.81 7.55
CA ASN A 83 0.06 -24.91 6.93
C ASN A 83 -1.15 -24.44 6.10
N THR A 84 -0.90 -24.24 4.81
CA THR A 84 -1.94 -23.82 3.85
C THR A 84 -3.07 -24.85 3.67
N ARG A 85 -2.88 -26.09 4.07
CA ARG A 85 -3.92 -27.15 3.93
C ARG A 85 -5.08 -26.96 4.91
N ARG A 86 -4.81 -26.41 6.09
CA ARG A 86 -5.81 -26.18 7.13
C ARG A 86 -6.62 -24.90 6.95
N GLY A 87 -6.27 -24.06 5.98
CA GLY A 87 -6.95 -22.77 5.77
C GLY A 87 -6.87 -21.84 6.97
N ALA A 88 -5.89 -22.01 7.84
CA ALA A 88 -5.75 -21.24 9.05
C ALA A 88 -5.55 -19.75 8.73
N ARG A 89 -6.16 -18.89 9.54
CA ARG A 89 -5.92 -17.45 9.54
C ARG A 89 -4.45 -17.20 9.88
N GLY A 90 -3.69 -16.69 8.91
CA GLY A 90 -2.25 -16.38 9.06
C GLY A 90 -2.00 -15.00 9.65
N LEU A 91 -0.78 -14.75 10.09
CA LEU A 91 -0.31 -13.41 10.39
C LEU A 91 -0.09 -12.63 9.09
N VAL A 92 -0.32 -11.34 9.12
CA VAL A 92 -0.10 -10.45 7.99
C VAL A 92 1.14 -9.60 8.24
N LEU A 93 2.01 -9.51 7.24
CA LEU A 93 3.19 -8.66 7.26
C LEU A 93 3.00 -7.46 6.33
N PRO A 94 3.29 -6.24 6.79
CA PRO A 94 3.47 -5.10 5.92
C PRO A 94 4.85 -5.23 5.25
N LEU A 95 4.89 -5.20 3.94
CA LEU A 95 6.12 -5.34 3.17
C LEU A 95 6.55 -4.00 2.58
N ALA A 96 6.16 -3.73 1.34
CA ALA A 96 6.55 -2.53 0.63
C ALA A 96 5.38 -1.55 0.44
N THR A 97 5.68 -0.25 0.42
CA THR A 97 4.68 0.79 0.13
C THR A 97 5.23 1.76 -0.89
N GLN A 98 4.36 2.23 -1.78
CA GLN A 98 4.71 3.24 -2.79
C GLN A 98 3.52 4.15 -3.10
N ILE A 99 3.82 5.42 -3.38
CA ILE A 99 2.85 6.40 -3.85
C ILE A 99 2.46 6.10 -5.30
N GLY A 100 1.17 6.26 -5.62
CA GLY A 100 0.66 6.08 -6.97
C GLY A 100 0.23 4.66 -7.27
N SER A 101 0.28 4.30 -8.56
CA SER A 101 -0.09 2.98 -9.08
C SER A 101 1.09 2.31 -9.78
N PRO A 102 2.15 1.96 -9.03
CA PRO A 102 3.26 1.22 -9.60
C PRO A 102 2.80 -0.15 -10.06
N ASN A 103 3.54 -0.74 -10.98
CA ASN A 103 3.43 -2.17 -11.25
C ASN A 103 3.83 -2.93 -9.98
N GLU A 104 3.13 -4.01 -9.66
CA GLU A 104 3.37 -4.80 -8.44
C GLU A 104 4.82 -5.29 -8.34
N SER A 105 5.44 -5.63 -9.47
CA SER A 105 6.83 -6.06 -9.52
C SER A 105 7.84 -4.98 -9.10
N HIS A 106 7.51 -3.69 -9.21
CA HIS A 106 8.39 -2.59 -8.79
C HIS A 106 8.58 -2.52 -7.26
N LEU A 107 7.69 -3.14 -6.49
CA LEU A 107 7.81 -3.19 -5.04
C LEU A 107 8.62 -4.42 -4.55
N LEU A 108 8.87 -5.40 -5.42
CA LEU A 108 9.56 -6.64 -5.04
C LEU A 108 10.96 -6.44 -4.45
N PRO A 109 11.80 -5.50 -4.93
CA PRO A 109 13.10 -5.26 -4.29
C PRO A 109 12.99 -4.87 -2.82
N ALA A 110 12.01 -4.03 -2.48
CA ALA A 110 11.76 -3.63 -1.09
C ALA A 110 11.11 -4.75 -0.28
N THR A 111 10.25 -5.54 -0.91
CA THR A 111 9.63 -6.73 -0.31
C THR A 111 10.68 -7.79 0.03
N GLY A 112 11.60 -8.09 -0.89
CA GLY A 112 12.69 -9.04 -0.66
C GLY A 112 13.58 -8.62 0.49
N ARG A 113 14.06 -7.37 0.50
CA ARG A 113 14.83 -6.83 1.63
C ARG A 113 14.09 -6.98 2.96
N ARG A 114 12.79 -6.73 2.97
CA ARG A 114 12.00 -6.86 4.20
C ARG A 114 11.87 -8.30 4.67
N LEU A 115 11.75 -9.25 3.77
CA LEU A 115 11.77 -10.68 4.11
C LEU A 115 13.13 -11.10 4.67
N ASP A 116 14.23 -10.62 4.08
CA ASP A 116 15.59 -10.87 4.53
C ASP A 116 15.84 -10.30 5.93
N GLU A 117 15.45 -9.04 6.19
CA GLU A 117 15.54 -8.40 7.51
C GLU A 117 14.79 -9.20 8.60
N LEU A 118 13.70 -9.84 8.24
CA LEU A 118 12.87 -10.66 9.13
C LEU A 118 13.36 -12.11 9.22
N GLY A 119 14.40 -12.48 8.48
CA GLY A 119 14.90 -13.87 8.41
C GLY A 119 13.92 -14.86 7.79
N LEU A 120 12.95 -14.37 6.99
CA LEU A 120 11.90 -15.20 6.44
C LEU A 120 12.30 -15.81 5.09
N ARG A 121 12.15 -17.13 4.99
CA ARG A 121 12.40 -17.92 3.78
C ARG A 121 11.14 -18.72 3.46
N PRO A 122 10.23 -18.18 2.64
CA PRO A 122 9.00 -18.88 2.28
C PRO A 122 9.33 -20.11 1.41
N ARG A 123 8.83 -21.28 1.79
CA ARG A 123 8.93 -22.48 0.96
C ARG A 123 7.96 -22.44 -0.23
N GLU A 124 6.84 -21.79 -0.07
CA GLU A 124 5.83 -21.67 -1.12
C GLU A 124 5.34 -20.23 -1.20
N LEU A 125 5.21 -19.72 -2.42
CA LEU A 125 4.65 -18.41 -2.72
C LEU A 125 3.38 -18.56 -3.55
N ALA A 126 2.34 -17.79 -3.19
CA ALA A 126 1.12 -17.65 -3.97
C ALA A 126 0.88 -16.16 -4.23
N LEU A 127 0.99 -15.75 -5.48
CA LEU A 127 1.04 -14.36 -5.92
C LEU A 127 -0.10 -14.03 -6.88
N ASP A 128 -0.46 -12.75 -6.95
CA ASP A 128 -1.40 -12.22 -7.93
C ASP A 128 -0.81 -12.21 -9.35
N GLY A 129 -1.69 -12.12 -10.36
CA GLY A 129 -1.30 -12.17 -11.78
C GLY A 129 -0.47 -10.97 -12.26
N GLY A 130 -0.43 -9.89 -11.49
CA GLY A 130 0.36 -8.69 -11.80
C GLY A 130 1.87 -8.86 -11.63
N PHE A 131 2.31 -9.90 -10.92
CA PHE A 131 3.73 -10.16 -10.71
C PHE A 131 4.40 -10.79 -11.93
N GLN A 132 5.57 -10.26 -12.30
CA GLN A 132 6.40 -10.83 -13.37
C GLN A 132 7.29 -11.93 -12.80
N PRO A 133 7.30 -13.16 -13.39
CA PRO A 133 8.10 -14.29 -12.87
C PRO A 133 9.59 -13.97 -12.73
N ALA A 134 10.19 -13.31 -13.70
CA ALA A 134 11.60 -12.90 -13.64
C ALA A 134 11.89 -12.02 -12.42
N SER A 135 11.06 -10.99 -12.17
CA SER A 135 11.23 -10.11 -11.01
C SER A 135 11.02 -10.84 -9.68
N VAL A 136 10.13 -11.83 -9.63
CA VAL A 136 9.95 -12.67 -8.44
C VAL A 136 11.22 -13.47 -8.15
N THR A 137 11.80 -14.11 -9.16
CA THR A 137 13.04 -14.88 -9.02
C THR A 137 14.24 -14.01 -8.65
N GLU A 138 14.30 -12.79 -9.19
CA GLU A 138 15.42 -11.86 -8.96
C GLU A 138 15.40 -11.26 -7.54
N HIS A 139 14.23 -10.96 -7.01
CA HIS A 139 14.12 -10.11 -5.83
C HIS A 139 13.60 -10.80 -4.57
N LEU A 140 12.98 -11.96 -4.67
CA LEU A 140 12.50 -12.68 -3.49
C LEU A 140 13.41 -13.86 -3.13
N PRO A 141 13.50 -14.22 -1.83
CA PRO A 141 14.18 -15.44 -1.43
C PRO A 141 13.64 -16.64 -2.22
N PRO A 142 14.51 -17.50 -2.79
CA PRO A 142 14.08 -18.59 -3.67
C PRO A 142 13.18 -19.58 -2.92
N PRO A 143 11.91 -19.75 -3.34
CA PRO A 143 11.01 -20.72 -2.75
C PRO A 143 11.14 -22.08 -3.45
N ASP A 144 10.69 -23.13 -2.78
CA ASP A 144 10.57 -24.46 -3.42
C ASP A 144 9.49 -24.43 -4.53
N ARG A 145 8.47 -23.57 -4.37
CA ARG A 145 7.34 -23.46 -5.31
C ARG A 145 6.78 -22.05 -5.38
N THR A 146 6.51 -21.62 -6.61
CA THR A 146 5.82 -20.35 -6.89
C THR A 146 4.56 -20.60 -7.69
N PHE A 147 3.45 -20.04 -7.24
CA PHE A 147 2.20 -19.94 -7.98
C PHE A 147 1.90 -18.47 -8.27
N ILE A 148 1.72 -18.13 -9.54
CA ILE A 148 1.26 -16.78 -9.97
C ILE A 148 -0.07 -16.97 -10.70
N ALA A 149 -1.10 -16.25 -10.27
CA ALA A 149 -2.43 -16.36 -10.85
C ALA A 149 -2.42 -16.03 -12.36
N GLY A 150 -3.12 -16.85 -13.14
CA GLY A 150 -3.21 -16.67 -14.59
C GLY A 150 -1.94 -17.07 -15.38
N ARG A 151 -0.94 -17.66 -14.73
CA ARG A 151 0.27 -18.14 -15.39
C ARG A 151 0.46 -19.65 -15.19
N GLN A 152 1.17 -20.30 -16.12
CA GLN A 152 1.59 -21.67 -15.91
C GLN A 152 2.56 -21.72 -14.72
N SER A 153 2.28 -22.62 -13.79
CA SER A 153 3.11 -22.87 -12.61
C SER A 153 3.60 -24.30 -12.61
N ALA A 154 4.88 -24.48 -12.28
CA ALA A 154 5.44 -25.79 -12.04
C ALA A 154 4.73 -26.47 -10.86
N GLY A 155 4.62 -27.80 -10.90
CA GLY A 155 4.02 -28.58 -9.82
C GLY A 155 2.72 -29.29 -10.21
N SER A 156 2.23 -30.15 -9.30
CA SER A 156 1.02 -30.93 -9.54
C SER A 156 -0.22 -30.03 -9.54
N THR A 157 -1.25 -30.42 -10.30
CA THR A 157 -2.57 -29.75 -10.33
C THR A 157 -3.16 -29.58 -8.93
N LYS A 158 -2.96 -30.56 -8.03
CA LYS A 158 -3.42 -30.52 -6.63
C LYS A 158 -2.74 -29.40 -5.85
N THR A 159 -1.42 -29.25 -6.00
CA THR A 159 -0.64 -28.19 -5.35
C THR A 159 -1.05 -26.81 -5.86
N ASN A 160 -1.15 -26.63 -7.17
CA ASN A 160 -1.55 -25.38 -7.77
C ASN A 160 -2.98 -24.96 -7.36
N ARG A 161 -3.93 -25.88 -7.29
CA ARG A 161 -5.28 -25.62 -6.76
C ARG A 161 -5.26 -25.21 -5.29
N ARG A 162 -4.37 -25.78 -4.48
CA ARG A 162 -4.22 -25.40 -3.07
C ARG A 162 -3.67 -23.99 -2.94
N LEU A 163 -2.61 -23.64 -3.66
CA LEU A 163 -2.01 -22.31 -3.65
C LEU A 163 -2.96 -21.24 -4.21
N ALA A 164 -3.72 -21.58 -5.26
CA ALA A 164 -4.77 -20.70 -5.79
C ALA A 164 -5.84 -20.38 -4.72
N ARG A 165 -6.32 -21.39 -4.00
CA ARG A 165 -7.28 -21.19 -2.89
C ARG A 165 -6.70 -20.36 -1.76
N PHE A 166 -5.43 -20.59 -1.40
CA PHE A 166 -4.73 -19.81 -0.39
C PHE A 166 -4.65 -18.32 -0.79
N ARG A 167 -4.29 -18.02 -2.03
CA ARG A 167 -4.27 -16.66 -2.57
C ARG A 167 -5.65 -15.97 -2.47
N VAL A 168 -6.70 -16.65 -2.85
CA VAL A 168 -8.08 -16.11 -2.71
C VAL A 168 -8.40 -15.83 -1.24
N GLY A 169 -7.96 -16.68 -0.33
CA GLY A 169 -8.06 -16.45 1.11
C GLY A 169 -7.34 -15.18 1.55
N ALA A 170 -6.14 -14.91 1.03
CA ALA A 170 -5.36 -13.71 1.32
C ALA A 170 -6.08 -12.43 0.85
N GLU A 171 -6.77 -12.44 -0.31
CA GLU A 171 -7.64 -11.33 -0.73
C GLU A 171 -8.75 -11.07 0.30
N GLY A 172 -9.34 -12.12 0.85
CA GLY A 172 -10.31 -12.04 1.93
C GLY A 172 -9.72 -11.37 3.19
N ARG A 173 -8.43 -11.58 3.51
CA ARG A 173 -7.74 -10.91 4.63
C ARG A 173 -7.60 -9.42 4.38
N ILE A 174 -7.21 -9.00 3.18
CA ILE A 174 -7.14 -7.58 2.80
C ILE A 174 -8.51 -6.91 2.95
N SER A 175 -9.57 -7.58 2.50
CA SER A 175 -10.94 -7.09 2.68
C SER A 175 -11.33 -6.98 4.17
N HIS A 176 -10.91 -7.92 4.99
CA HIS A 176 -11.15 -7.91 6.43
C HIS A 176 -10.39 -6.78 7.14
N LEU A 177 -9.10 -6.59 6.83
CA LEU A 177 -8.30 -5.46 7.30
C LEU A 177 -8.96 -4.12 6.96
N LYS A 178 -9.46 -3.97 5.74
CA LYS A 178 -10.17 -2.76 5.30
C LYS A 178 -11.45 -2.48 6.08
N ARG A 179 -12.23 -3.52 6.42
CA ARG A 179 -13.55 -3.37 7.07
C ARG A 179 -13.48 -3.30 8.58
N ARG A 180 -12.60 -4.08 9.22
CA ARG A 180 -12.59 -4.26 10.68
C ARG A 180 -11.44 -3.52 11.37
N TYR A 181 -10.32 -3.30 10.69
CA TYR A 181 -9.10 -2.74 11.30
C TYR A 181 -8.70 -1.37 10.71
N GLY A 182 -9.62 -0.70 10.02
CA GLY A 182 -9.43 0.70 9.59
C GLY A 182 -8.52 0.91 8.38
N LEU A 183 -8.07 -0.15 7.69
CA LEU A 183 -7.16 -0.01 6.55
C LEU A 183 -7.81 0.66 5.32
N ARG A 184 -9.15 0.82 5.32
CA ARG A 184 -9.87 1.41 4.19
C ARG A 184 -9.55 2.89 3.99
N ARG A 185 -9.33 3.64 5.09
CA ARG A 185 -9.12 5.09 5.04
C ARG A 185 -8.15 5.54 6.12
N SER A 186 -7.00 6.07 5.70
CA SER A 186 -6.09 6.74 6.62
C SER A 186 -6.65 8.11 7.03
N ARG A 187 -6.57 8.41 8.33
CA ARG A 187 -6.80 9.77 8.84
C ARG A 187 -5.50 10.57 8.90
N LEU A 188 -4.35 9.88 8.89
CA LEU A 188 -3.04 10.49 8.80
C LEU A 188 -2.74 10.81 7.33
N LYS A 189 -2.06 11.94 7.10
CA LYS A 189 -1.77 12.46 5.76
C LYS A 189 -0.37 12.06 5.30
N GLY A 190 -0.20 12.06 3.98
CA GLY A 190 1.05 11.74 3.32
C GLY A 190 1.40 10.25 3.35
N HIS A 191 2.48 9.90 2.64
CA HIS A 191 2.96 8.53 2.53
C HIS A 191 3.30 7.91 3.89
N GLN A 192 3.97 8.67 4.76
CA GLN A 192 4.31 8.19 6.11
C GLN A 192 3.05 7.95 6.96
N GLY A 193 2.04 8.83 6.85
CA GLY A 193 0.77 8.66 7.56
C GLY A 193 0.01 7.42 7.09
N ALA A 194 0.01 7.14 5.78
CA ALA A 194 -0.57 5.93 5.21
C ALA A 194 0.16 4.66 5.71
N ARG A 195 1.49 4.68 5.76
CA ARG A 195 2.30 3.57 6.32
C ARG A 195 1.98 3.31 7.78
N THR A 196 1.93 4.36 8.60
CA THR A 196 1.62 4.26 10.03
C THR A 196 0.21 3.69 10.25
N THR A 197 -0.79 4.20 9.52
CA THR A 197 -2.16 3.67 9.60
C THR A 197 -2.22 2.18 9.25
N ALA A 198 -1.51 1.79 8.20
CA ALA A 198 -1.48 0.39 7.76
C ALA A 198 -0.76 -0.52 8.77
N ALA A 199 0.35 -0.05 9.35
CA ALA A 199 1.08 -0.79 10.37
C ALA A 199 0.21 -1.05 11.61
N TRP A 200 -0.54 -0.05 12.09
CA TRP A 200 -1.48 -0.20 13.21
C TRP A 200 -2.64 -1.16 12.87
N ALA A 201 -3.21 -1.07 11.68
CA ALA A 201 -4.27 -1.97 11.25
C ALA A 201 -3.80 -3.43 11.22
N ILE A 202 -2.60 -3.67 10.70
CA ILE A 202 -1.98 -5.00 10.62
C ILE A 202 -1.61 -5.50 12.02
N LEU A 203 -1.05 -4.66 12.89
CA LEU A 203 -0.72 -5.03 14.26
C LEU A 203 -1.97 -5.47 15.02
N ALA A 204 -3.05 -4.68 14.98
CA ALA A 204 -4.31 -5.02 15.62
C ALA A 204 -4.88 -6.36 15.12
N TYR A 205 -4.85 -6.58 13.79
CA TYR A 205 -5.25 -7.85 13.20
C TYR A 205 -4.40 -9.03 13.69
N ASN A 206 -3.08 -8.85 13.77
CA ASN A 206 -2.16 -9.89 14.19
C ASN A 206 -2.34 -10.24 15.68
N LEU A 207 -2.52 -9.24 16.55
CA LEU A 207 -2.79 -9.46 17.97
C LEU A 207 -4.10 -10.25 18.18
N ASP A 208 -5.16 -9.87 17.48
CA ASP A 208 -6.44 -10.57 17.52
C ASP A 208 -6.32 -12.01 16.95
N THR A 209 -5.49 -12.20 15.92
CA THR A 209 -5.20 -13.52 15.38
C THR A 209 -4.43 -14.40 16.36
N LEU A 210 -3.46 -13.84 17.08
CA LEU A 210 -2.71 -14.54 18.10
C LEU A 210 -3.63 -14.92 19.29
N ALA A 211 -4.44 -13.99 19.77
CA ALA A 211 -5.39 -14.27 20.85
C ALA A 211 -6.33 -15.44 20.53
N ILE A 212 -6.84 -15.51 19.31
CA ILE A 212 -7.71 -16.64 18.87
C ILE A 212 -6.94 -17.96 18.78
N ARG A 213 -5.64 -17.92 18.52
CA ARG A 213 -4.82 -19.14 18.39
C ARG A 213 -4.33 -19.70 19.71
N THR A 214 -4.27 -18.87 20.74
CA THR A 214 -3.81 -19.24 22.09
C THR A 214 -4.96 -19.56 23.06
N ALA A 215 -6.21 -19.27 22.67
CA ALA A 215 -7.42 -19.68 23.37
C ALA A 215 -7.86 -21.07 22.93
#